data_e63e6aee0a30e3d8f95f540c7c5f52ee
#
_entry.id   e63e6aee0a30e3d8f95f540c7c5f52ee
#
_cell.length_a   1.000
_cell.length_b   1.000
_cell.length_c   1.000
_cell.angle_alpha   90.00
_cell.angle_beta   90.00
_cell.angle_gamma   90.00
#
_symmetry.space_group_name_H-M   'P 1'
#
loop_
_entity.id
_entity.type
_entity.pdbx_description
1 polymer ?
#
loop_
_entity_poly.entity_id
_entity_poly.type
_entity_poly.pdbx_seq_one_letter_code
_entity_poly.pdbx_strand_id
1 'polypeptide(L)'
;MGNDAPLAVLSDKPQNLFSYFKQLFAQVSNPPLDPIREKMVTQMSILVGKRENLLSETSKHSELLKIERPIMLNEEISKLLDIENKGIKARRVSTLFDVQKGKEGFEEALSEIKSKTEELIQKNVSVIVLSDRGVDKNKAALPSLLVAGALHHHLIRSNLRDKVDLIYETGEAREVHHFAVLYGYGISAINPFIALDTVRDFSKPEDYKKNQENFCKASISGVLKTMSKMGISTLQGYMGAQQFEALGIGEKLIESSFKWTPSRIGGIGIEEICDDYLLFHKNAFSDSKIPSNLKLDLGGLYLWRGTGERHMWSPETISLLQKSSTQNDSETYQRFEEAANKDYYGDITIRNLLEIDYESSKPIELEEVESEIEILKRFATGAISLGSISREAHETLAVAMNRIGARSNTGEGGEDESRYTPDPNGDSRNSAVKQVASGRFGVTTNYLVNSKDIQIKMAQGAKPGEGGEIPGHKISDYIASIRKTTPGVELISPPPHHDIY
;
A
#
# COMPACT_ATOMS: atom_id res chain seq x y z
N MET A 1 -2.14 -5.10 4.85
CA MET A 1 -2.96 -6.27 4.54
C MET A 1 -2.47 -6.86 3.23
N GLY A 2 -2.41 -8.18 3.11
CA GLY A 2 -2.17 -8.84 1.82
C GLY A 2 -3.38 -8.62 0.89
N ASN A 3 -3.12 -8.57 -0.41
CA ASN A 3 -4.14 -8.50 -1.45
C ASN A 3 -3.77 -9.51 -2.53
N ASP A 4 -4.71 -10.33 -2.94
CA ASP A 4 -4.57 -11.37 -3.95
C ASP A 4 -5.28 -11.00 -5.28
N ALA A 5 -5.75 -9.76 -5.39
CA ALA A 5 -6.22 -9.18 -6.64
C ALA A 5 -5.03 -8.91 -7.60
N PRO A 6 -5.26 -8.86 -8.92
CA PRO A 6 -4.20 -8.58 -9.87
C PRO A 6 -3.55 -7.22 -9.65
N LEU A 7 -2.32 -7.06 -10.13
CA LEU A 7 -1.75 -5.73 -10.31
C LEU A 7 -2.67 -4.91 -11.24
N ALA A 8 -2.70 -3.59 -11.06
CA ALA A 8 -3.55 -2.72 -11.88
C ALA A 8 -3.38 -2.97 -13.39
N VAL A 9 -2.13 -3.16 -13.85
CA VAL A 9 -1.80 -3.45 -15.26
C VAL A 9 -2.33 -4.80 -15.76
N LEU A 10 -2.69 -5.71 -14.86
CA LEU A 10 -3.22 -7.04 -15.18
C LEU A 10 -4.73 -7.16 -14.95
N SER A 11 -5.38 -6.09 -14.52
CA SER A 11 -6.83 -6.09 -14.28
C SER A 11 -7.60 -5.88 -15.57
N ASP A 12 -8.73 -6.59 -15.73
CA ASP A 12 -9.69 -6.38 -16.82
C ASP A 12 -10.62 -5.18 -16.57
N LYS A 13 -10.51 -4.57 -15.42
CA LYS A 13 -11.35 -3.43 -15.03
C LYS A 13 -10.58 -2.13 -15.13
N PRO A 14 -11.24 -1.01 -15.46
CA PRO A 14 -10.58 0.27 -15.47
C PRO A 14 -10.01 0.56 -14.08
N GLN A 15 -8.77 1.06 -14.05
CA GLN A 15 -8.03 1.31 -12.83
C GLN A 15 -7.77 2.79 -12.66
N ASN A 16 -7.93 3.30 -11.41
CA ASN A 16 -7.42 4.64 -11.13
C ASN A 16 -5.89 4.63 -11.09
N LEU A 17 -5.29 5.75 -11.43
CA LEU A 17 -3.82 5.83 -11.54
C LEU A 17 -3.09 5.56 -10.22
N PHE A 18 -3.72 5.81 -9.07
CA PHE A 18 -3.13 5.49 -7.77
C PHE A 18 -2.84 4.00 -7.58
N SER A 19 -3.62 3.12 -8.21
CA SER A 19 -3.46 1.67 -8.09
C SER A 19 -2.13 1.16 -8.65
N TYR A 20 -1.52 1.90 -9.57
CA TYR A 20 -0.22 1.59 -10.16
C TYR A 20 0.97 1.97 -9.27
N PHE A 21 0.77 2.77 -8.24
CA PHE A 21 1.83 3.23 -7.35
C PHE A 21 1.79 2.47 -6.03
N LYS A 22 2.95 2.04 -5.57
CA LYS A 22 3.11 1.36 -4.29
C LYS A 22 4.15 2.09 -3.44
N GLN A 23 3.86 2.24 -2.15
CA GLN A 23 4.82 2.75 -1.18
C GLN A 23 6.03 1.80 -1.14
N LEU A 24 7.23 2.33 -1.15
CA LEU A 24 8.44 1.54 -0.94
C LEU A 24 8.40 0.87 0.45
N PHE A 25 9.01 -0.30 0.53
CA PHE A 25 9.05 -1.06 1.76
C PHE A 25 9.97 -0.39 2.80
N ALA A 26 9.48 -0.19 4.02
CA ALA A 26 10.27 0.34 5.11
C ALA A 26 11.37 -0.66 5.52
N GLN A 27 12.59 -0.19 5.71
CA GLN A 27 13.76 -0.99 6.03
C GLN A 27 14.16 -0.83 7.51
N VAL A 28 14.98 -1.74 8.03
CA VAL A 28 15.55 -1.67 9.39
C VAL A 28 16.35 -0.38 9.62
N SER A 29 16.95 0.16 8.56
CA SER A 29 17.68 1.43 8.59
C SER A 29 16.79 2.67 8.79
N ASN A 30 15.47 2.56 8.65
CA ASN A 30 14.57 3.66 8.94
C ASN A 30 14.60 3.98 10.45
N PRO A 31 14.50 5.26 10.86
CA PRO A 31 14.46 5.62 12.27
C PRO A 31 13.35 4.87 13.02
N PRO A 32 13.63 4.25 14.15
CA PRO A 32 12.63 3.55 14.94
C PRO A 32 11.76 4.58 15.69
N LEU A 33 10.50 4.71 15.27
CA LEU A 33 9.50 5.55 15.91
C LEU A 33 8.35 4.68 16.42
N ASP A 34 8.11 4.74 17.71
CA ASP A 34 6.94 4.10 18.33
C ASP A 34 5.66 4.95 18.13
N PRO A 35 4.46 4.35 18.28
CA PRO A 35 3.19 5.07 18.08
C PRO A 35 2.96 6.27 19.02
N ILE A 36 3.66 6.32 20.16
CA ILE A 36 3.56 7.43 21.11
C ILE A 36 4.39 8.61 20.60
N ARG A 37 5.65 8.34 20.22
CA ARG A 37 6.58 9.38 19.75
C ARG A 37 6.24 9.91 18.37
N GLU A 38 5.63 9.11 17.48
CA GLU A 38 5.30 9.56 16.13
C GLU A 38 4.48 10.85 16.12
N LYS A 39 3.56 11.05 17.09
CA LYS A 39 2.76 12.26 17.21
C LYS A 39 3.56 13.47 17.66
N MET A 40 4.67 13.26 18.38
CA MET A 40 5.54 14.35 18.87
C MET A 40 6.54 14.80 17.82
N VAL A 41 7.07 13.86 17.03
CA VAL A 41 8.20 14.13 16.14
C VAL A 41 7.78 14.30 14.68
N THR A 42 6.55 13.87 14.31
CA THR A 42 6.06 14.00 12.94
C THR A 42 5.09 15.18 12.81
N GLN A 43 5.40 16.10 11.91
CA GLN A 43 4.62 17.31 11.70
C GLN A 43 3.89 17.28 10.36
N MET A 44 2.57 17.42 10.40
CA MET A 44 1.70 17.46 9.23
C MET A 44 1.40 18.88 8.76
N SER A 45 1.63 19.91 9.60
CA SER A 45 1.44 21.29 9.15
C SER A 45 2.47 21.67 8.09
N ILE A 46 2.05 22.49 7.15
CA ILE A 46 2.88 22.93 6.03
C ILE A 46 2.77 24.44 5.83
N LEU A 47 3.88 25.05 5.40
CA LEU A 47 3.92 26.44 4.98
C LEU A 47 3.77 26.51 3.46
N VAL A 48 2.79 27.24 2.96
CA VAL A 48 2.51 27.41 1.52
C VAL A 48 2.71 28.83 1.07
N GLY A 49 3.20 28.99 -0.16
CA GLY A 49 3.48 30.29 -0.77
C GLY A 49 4.79 30.26 -1.55
N LYS A 50 5.17 31.42 -2.05
CA LYS A 50 6.44 31.60 -2.77
C LYS A 50 7.63 31.44 -1.83
N ARG A 51 8.61 30.61 -2.19
CA ARG A 51 9.87 30.49 -1.47
C ARG A 51 10.87 31.54 -1.96
N GLU A 52 11.52 32.21 -1.03
CA GLU A 52 12.61 33.10 -1.34
C GLU A 52 13.96 32.37 -1.36
N ASN A 53 15.00 33.01 -1.89
CA ASN A 53 16.32 32.41 -1.94
C ASN A 53 16.86 32.17 -0.51
N LEU A 54 17.13 30.93 -0.17
CA LEU A 54 17.62 30.55 1.15
C LEU A 54 18.96 31.18 1.57
N LEU A 55 19.72 31.67 0.57
CA LEU A 55 21.00 32.37 0.79
C LEU A 55 20.81 33.87 1.01
N SER A 56 19.58 34.39 0.99
CA SER A 56 19.30 35.81 1.21
C SER A 56 18.56 36.00 2.55
N GLU A 57 18.92 37.06 3.30
CA GLU A 57 18.31 37.44 4.56
C GLU A 57 17.24 38.51 4.30
N THR A 58 15.99 38.12 4.12
CA THR A 58 14.88 39.05 3.92
C THR A 58 13.66 38.66 4.75
N SER A 59 12.85 39.67 5.13
CA SER A 59 11.58 39.44 5.85
C SER A 59 10.56 38.65 5.04
N LYS A 60 10.73 38.56 3.72
CA LYS A 60 9.84 37.81 2.82
C LYS A 60 9.80 36.31 3.10
N HIS A 61 10.83 35.74 3.74
CA HIS A 61 10.82 34.35 4.17
C HIS A 61 9.68 34.01 5.14
N SER A 62 9.16 35.03 5.85
CA SER A 62 8.01 34.86 6.77
C SER A 62 6.64 35.12 6.11
N GLU A 63 6.59 35.49 4.83
CA GLU A 63 5.35 35.75 4.09
C GLU A 63 4.77 34.46 3.51
N LEU A 64 4.52 33.48 4.40
CA LEU A 64 3.96 32.17 4.05
C LEU A 64 2.69 31.92 4.86
N LEU A 65 1.73 31.21 4.27
CA LEU A 65 0.52 30.77 4.94
C LEU A 65 0.78 29.40 5.61
N LYS A 66 0.58 29.33 6.90
CA LYS A 66 0.62 28.05 7.62
C LYS A 66 -0.73 27.33 7.49
N ILE A 67 -0.71 26.13 6.95
CA ILE A 67 -1.85 25.21 6.93
C ILE A 67 -1.58 24.13 8.00
N GLU A 68 -2.36 24.17 9.07
CA GLU A 68 -2.20 23.22 10.19
C GLU A 68 -2.63 21.80 9.81
N ARG A 69 -3.64 21.68 8.94
CA ARG A 69 -4.19 20.41 8.47
C ARG A 69 -4.16 20.36 6.95
N PRO A 70 -3.30 19.56 6.35
CA PRO A 70 -3.15 19.53 4.89
C PRO A 70 -4.32 18.86 4.16
N ILE A 71 -5.29 18.24 4.87
CA ILE A 71 -6.58 17.83 4.31
C ILE A 71 -7.60 18.90 4.69
N MET A 72 -8.05 19.66 3.69
CA MET A 72 -8.83 20.88 3.84
C MET A 72 -10.33 20.65 3.60
N LEU A 73 -11.16 21.33 4.38
CA LEU A 73 -12.60 21.42 4.15
C LEU A 73 -12.93 22.35 2.98
N ASN A 74 -14.13 22.23 2.41
CA ASN A 74 -14.59 23.08 1.29
C ASN A 74 -14.54 24.57 1.64
N GLU A 75 -14.93 24.93 2.85
CA GLU A 75 -14.91 26.31 3.36
C GLU A 75 -13.48 26.88 3.46
N GLU A 76 -12.50 26.04 3.77
CA GLU A 76 -11.10 26.45 3.89
C GLU A 76 -10.51 26.76 2.50
N ILE A 77 -10.89 26.03 1.46
CA ILE A 77 -10.51 26.34 0.07
C ILE A 77 -11.14 27.67 -0.38
N SER A 78 -12.41 27.90 -0.07
CA SER A 78 -13.05 29.17 -0.40
C SER A 78 -12.34 30.37 0.22
N LYS A 79 -12.04 30.27 1.52
CA LYS A 79 -11.28 31.31 2.24
C LYS A 79 -9.88 31.51 1.64
N LEU A 80 -9.20 30.43 1.23
CA LEU A 80 -7.88 30.54 0.61
C LEU A 80 -7.92 31.30 -0.73
N LEU A 81 -8.96 31.07 -1.52
CA LEU A 81 -9.12 31.72 -2.83
C LEU A 81 -9.44 33.23 -2.70
N ASP A 82 -10.01 33.64 -1.56
CA ASP A 82 -10.33 35.02 -1.25
C ASP A 82 -9.16 35.77 -0.62
N ILE A 83 -8.05 35.09 -0.29
CA ILE A 83 -6.87 35.72 0.28
C ILE A 83 -6.10 36.48 -0.80
N GLU A 84 -5.97 37.79 -0.62
CA GLU A 84 -5.06 38.68 -1.36
C GLU A 84 -4.27 39.54 -0.38
N ASN A 85 -3.44 38.94 0.47
CA ASN A 85 -2.74 39.68 1.52
C ASN A 85 -1.27 39.23 1.62
N LYS A 86 -0.37 40.21 1.88
CA LYS A 86 1.05 39.96 2.22
C LYS A 86 1.79 38.97 1.30
N GLY A 87 1.62 39.13 -0.03
CA GLY A 87 2.33 38.27 -0.99
C GLY A 87 1.70 36.91 -1.27
N ILE A 88 0.62 36.53 -0.56
CA ILE A 88 -0.11 35.32 -0.82
C ILE A 88 -1.31 35.61 -1.73
N LYS A 89 -1.30 35.00 -2.90
CA LYS A 89 -2.37 35.09 -3.88
C LYS A 89 -2.67 33.69 -4.42
N ALA A 90 -3.89 33.23 -4.23
CA ALA A 90 -4.34 31.92 -4.70
C ALA A 90 -5.23 32.05 -5.94
N ARG A 91 -5.11 31.10 -6.88
CA ARG A 91 -5.98 31.02 -8.06
C ARG A 91 -6.28 29.58 -8.40
N ARG A 92 -7.53 29.34 -8.83
CA ARG A 92 -7.98 28.01 -9.27
C ARG A 92 -7.62 27.78 -10.73
N VAL A 93 -7.16 26.55 -11.03
CA VAL A 93 -6.91 26.04 -12.38
C VAL A 93 -7.73 24.77 -12.56
N SER A 94 -8.60 24.73 -13.57
CA SER A 94 -9.41 23.56 -13.89
C SER A 94 -8.53 22.42 -14.43
N THR A 95 -8.82 21.19 -14.02
CA THR A 95 -8.16 19.97 -14.50
C THR A 95 -9.13 19.08 -15.29
N LEU A 96 -10.11 19.69 -15.94
CA LEU A 96 -11.11 19.01 -16.76
C LEU A 96 -10.68 19.03 -18.24
N PHE A 97 -11.10 17.99 -18.97
CA PHE A 97 -10.94 17.91 -20.42
C PHE A 97 -12.27 17.60 -21.10
N ASP A 98 -12.37 17.93 -22.38
CA ASP A 98 -13.53 17.67 -23.22
C ASP A 98 -13.54 16.19 -23.65
N VAL A 99 -14.55 15.42 -23.22
CA VAL A 99 -14.69 14.00 -23.53
C VAL A 99 -14.88 13.72 -25.02
N GLN A 100 -15.45 14.68 -25.79
CA GLN A 100 -15.68 14.53 -27.22
C GLN A 100 -14.37 14.56 -28.02
N LYS A 101 -13.33 15.21 -27.47
CA LYS A 101 -12.00 15.24 -28.07
C LYS A 101 -11.15 14.02 -27.72
N GLY A 102 -11.63 13.16 -26.82
CA GLY A 102 -10.94 11.94 -26.42
C GLY A 102 -9.50 12.20 -25.97
N LYS A 103 -8.54 11.42 -26.49
CA LYS A 103 -7.12 11.53 -26.15
C LYS A 103 -6.52 12.91 -26.48
N GLU A 104 -6.86 13.50 -27.59
CA GLU A 104 -6.37 14.83 -27.97
C GLU A 104 -6.76 15.89 -26.92
N GLY A 105 -8.04 15.90 -26.49
CA GLY A 105 -8.51 16.78 -25.43
C GLY A 105 -7.84 16.52 -24.08
N PHE A 106 -7.51 15.26 -23.79
CA PHE A 106 -6.78 14.88 -22.58
C PHE A 106 -5.36 15.48 -22.58
N GLU A 107 -4.61 15.33 -23.66
CA GLU A 107 -3.25 15.86 -23.79
C GLU A 107 -3.23 17.40 -23.88
N GLU A 108 -4.17 18.00 -24.61
CA GLU A 108 -4.36 19.45 -24.67
C GLU A 108 -4.58 20.03 -23.26
N ALA A 109 -5.52 19.49 -22.49
CA ALA A 109 -5.82 19.96 -21.15
C ALA A 109 -4.61 19.87 -20.22
N LEU A 110 -3.82 18.78 -20.30
CA LEU A 110 -2.60 18.64 -19.51
C LEU A 110 -1.55 19.70 -19.89
N SER A 111 -1.45 20.05 -21.16
CA SER A 111 -0.57 21.11 -21.66
C SER A 111 -1.06 22.51 -21.24
N GLU A 112 -2.37 22.77 -21.32
CA GLU A 112 -2.98 24.02 -20.90
C GLU A 112 -2.78 24.31 -19.41
N ILE A 113 -2.88 23.28 -18.55
CA ILE A 113 -2.63 23.43 -17.11
C ILE A 113 -1.21 23.94 -16.85
N LYS A 114 -0.21 23.41 -17.57
CA LYS A 114 1.19 23.85 -17.46
C LYS A 114 1.34 25.31 -17.86
N SER A 115 0.89 25.64 -19.05
CA SER A 115 0.97 27.02 -19.59
C SER A 115 0.21 28.03 -18.73
N LYS A 116 -0.98 27.65 -18.25
CA LYS A 116 -1.80 28.50 -17.38
C LYS A 116 -1.14 28.75 -16.04
N THR A 117 -0.50 27.71 -15.49
CA THR A 117 0.25 27.85 -14.23
C THR A 117 1.42 28.80 -14.37
N GLU A 118 2.20 28.71 -15.47
CA GLU A 118 3.29 29.66 -15.74
C GLU A 118 2.79 31.10 -15.88
N GLU A 119 1.70 31.32 -16.63
CA GLU A 119 1.07 32.63 -16.75
C GLU A 119 0.68 33.23 -15.38
N LEU A 120 0.10 32.40 -14.50
CA LEU A 120 -0.32 32.84 -13.18
C LEU A 120 0.88 33.15 -12.27
N ILE A 121 1.97 32.37 -12.35
CA ILE A 121 3.22 32.67 -11.64
C ILE A 121 3.79 34.02 -12.06
N GLN A 122 3.77 34.35 -13.38
CA GLN A 122 4.20 35.66 -13.87
C GLN A 122 3.31 36.82 -13.34
N LYS A 123 2.04 36.52 -12.98
CA LYS A 123 1.12 37.47 -12.33
C LYS A 123 1.23 37.45 -10.80
N ASN A 124 2.35 36.96 -10.26
CA ASN A 124 2.62 36.84 -8.82
C ASN A 124 1.59 36.03 -8.04
N VAL A 125 1.00 35.00 -8.64
CA VAL A 125 0.21 34.00 -7.94
C VAL A 125 1.19 33.04 -7.25
N SER A 126 1.04 32.86 -5.94
CA SER A 126 1.93 32.04 -5.11
C SER A 126 1.31 30.71 -4.69
N VAL A 127 0.00 30.52 -4.92
CA VAL A 127 -0.71 29.26 -4.65
C VAL A 127 -1.64 28.93 -5.82
N ILE A 128 -1.45 27.76 -6.41
CA ILE A 128 -2.36 27.22 -7.43
C ILE A 128 -3.26 26.18 -6.79
N VAL A 129 -4.56 26.35 -6.92
CA VAL A 129 -5.58 25.36 -6.54
C VAL A 129 -6.01 24.63 -7.80
N LEU A 130 -5.43 23.47 -8.05
CA LEU A 130 -5.88 22.54 -9.09
C LEU A 130 -7.27 22.02 -8.71
N SER A 131 -8.21 21.94 -9.64
CA SER A 131 -9.59 21.56 -9.34
C SER A 131 -10.23 20.74 -10.44
N ASP A 132 -10.76 19.59 -10.09
CA ASP A 132 -11.59 18.76 -10.94
C ASP A 132 -13.10 18.97 -10.71
N ARG A 133 -13.50 20.02 -9.99
CA ARG A 133 -14.91 20.40 -9.86
C ARG A 133 -15.50 20.80 -11.20
N GLY A 134 -16.76 20.45 -11.40
CA GLY A 134 -17.49 20.78 -12.60
C GLY A 134 -17.47 19.68 -13.66
N VAL A 135 -17.15 18.44 -13.28
CA VAL A 135 -17.37 17.26 -14.11
C VAL A 135 -18.84 17.18 -14.50
N ASP A 136 -19.13 17.03 -15.78
CA ASP A 136 -20.46 16.91 -16.37
C ASP A 136 -20.45 15.93 -17.56
N LYS A 137 -21.54 15.81 -18.30
CA LYS A 137 -21.65 14.90 -19.45
C LYS A 137 -20.60 15.14 -20.55
N ASN A 138 -20.06 16.35 -20.65
CA ASN A 138 -19.13 16.75 -21.70
C ASN A 138 -17.69 16.90 -21.19
N LYS A 139 -17.51 17.01 -19.89
CA LYS A 139 -16.21 17.27 -19.26
C LYS A 139 -15.88 16.19 -18.24
N ALA A 140 -14.77 15.50 -18.44
CA ALA A 140 -14.21 14.55 -17.50
C ALA A 140 -13.00 15.17 -16.76
N ALA A 141 -12.67 14.61 -15.60
CA ALA A 141 -11.47 14.98 -14.85
C ALA A 141 -10.25 14.26 -15.42
N LEU A 142 -9.14 14.97 -15.54
CA LEU A 142 -7.83 14.33 -15.68
C LEU A 142 -7.47 13.59 -14.38
N PRO A 143 -6.70 12.47 -14.46
CA PRO A 143 -6.20 11.79 -13.26
C PRO A 143 -5.44 12.77 -12.36
N SER A 144 -5.88 12.94 -11.12
CA SER A 144 -5.29 13.93 -10.22
C SER A 144 -3.80 13.68 -9.95
N LEU A 145 -3.40 12.42 -9.87
CA LEU A 145 -2.00 12.05 -9.70
C LEU A 145 -1.16 12.37 -10.94
N LEU A 146 -1.71 12.18 -12.15
CA LEU A 146 -1.01 12.56 -13.39
C LEU A 146 -0.78 14.06 -13.47
N VAL A 147 -1.81 14.84 -13.17
CA VAL A 147 -1.70 16.31 -13.15
C VAL A 147 -0.69 16.76 -12.12
N ALA A 148 -0.74 16.21 -10.90
CA ALA A 148 0.20 16.53 -9.83
C ALA A 148 1.65 16.24 -10.25
N GLY A 149 1.94 15.03 -10.71
CA GLY A 149 3.28 14.63 -11.12
C GLY A 149 3.79 15.41 -12.33
N ALA A 150 2.96 15.55 -13.39
CA ALA A 150 3.33 16.26 -14.61
C ALA A 150 3.63 17.74 -14.34
N LEU A 151 2.79 18.40 -13.53
CA LEU A 151 2.98 19.81 -13.21
C LEU A 151 4.17 20.01 -12.25
N HIS A 152 4.31 19.19 -11.23
CA HIS A 152 5.44 19.24 -10.30
C HIS A 152 6.79 19.15 -11.04
N HIS A 153 6.96 18.14 -11.89
CA HIS A 153 8.20 17.97 -12.65
C HIS A 153 8.38 19.02 -13.76
N HIS A 154 7.30 19.50 -14.35
CA HIS A 154 7.35 20.63 -15.29
C HIS A 154 7.90 21.89 -14.61
N LEU A 155 7.36 22.25 -13.45
CA LEU A 155 7.82 23.41 -12.67
C LEU A 155 9.27 23.28 -12.21
N ILE A 156 9.73 22.06 -11.89
CA ILE A 156 11.15 21.83 -11.59
C ILE A 156 12.02 22.10 -12.80
N ARG A 157 11.66 21.54 -13.99
CA ARG A 157 12.43 21.74 -15.23
C ARG A 157 12.47 23.20 -15.68
N SER A 158 11.41 23.96 -15.40
CA SER A 158 11.29 25.39 -15.72
C SER A 158 11.88 26.32 -14.64
N ASN A 159 12.45 25.78 -13.56
CA ASN A 159 12.93 26.54 -12.40
C ASN A 159 11.85 27.44 -11.75
N LEU A 160 10.62 26.97 -11.74
CA LEU A 160 9.46 27.71 -11.21
C LEU A 160 8.85 27.06 -9.96
N ARG A 161 9.33 25.87 -9.53
CA ARG A 161 8.72 25.11 -8.43
C ARG A 161 8.75 25.84 -7.10
N ASP A 162 9.77 26.64 -6.86
CA ASP A 162 9.94 27.47 -5.66
C ASP A 162 9.06 28.74 -5.65
N LYS A 163 8.49 29.11 -6.78
CA LYS A 163 7.66 30.31 -6.92
C LYS A 163 6.20 30.08 -6.55
N VAL A 164 5.75 28.83 -6.45
CA VAL A 164 4.34 28.49 -6.26
C VAL A 164 4.17 27.19 -5.49
N ASP A 165 3.17 27.13 -4.61
CA ASP A 165 2.71 25.89 -4.02
C ASP A 165 1.44 25.38 -4.72
N LEU A 166 1.26 24.06 -4.71
CA LEU A 166 0.17 23.35 -5.36
C LEU A 166 -0.78 22.78 -4.30
N ILE A 167 -2.04 23.11 -4.40
CA ILE A 167 -3.13 22.53 -3.62
C ILE A 167 -4.07 21.83 -4.59
N TYR A 168 -4.63 20.69 -4.21
CA TYR A 168 -5.57 19.98 -5.08
C TYR A 168 -6.96 19.83 -4.45
N GLU A 169 -7.95 20.35 -5.14
CA GLU A 169 -9.37 20.14 -4.88
C GLU A 169 -9.84 19.02 -5.82
N THR A 170 -9.97 17.78 -5.30
CA THR A 170 -10.19 16.60 -6.13
C THR A 170 -11.25 15.66 -5.59
N GLY A 171 -12.04 15.07 -6.50
CA GLY A 171 -13.00 14.02 -6.20
C GLY A 171 -12.39 12.63 -6.09
N GLU A 172 -11.15 12.41 -6.54
CA GLU A 172 -10.54 11.07 -6.53
C GLU A 172 -9.97 10.66 -5.18
N ALA A 173 -9.42 11.61 -4.41
CA ALA A 173 -8.73 11.30 -3.15
C ALA A 173 -9.71 10.92 -2.05
N ARG A 174 -9.63 9.69 -1.55
CA ARG A 174 -10.53 9.15 -0.51
C ARG A 174 -9.87 8.22 0.49
N GLU A 175 -8.67 7.74 0.20
CA GLU A 175 -7.93 6.79 1.02
C GLU A 175 -6.56 7.34 1.42
N VAL A 176 -5.99 6.84 2.52
CA VAL A 176 -4.67 7.26 3.00
C VAL A 176 -3.60 7.17 1.91
N HIS A 177 -3.64 6.10 1.10
CA HIS A 177 -2.73 5.90 -0.01
C HIS A 177 -2.81 7.04 -1.03
N HIS A 178 -4.02 7.47 -1.42
CA HIS A 178 -4.22 8.56 -2.37
C HIS A 178 -3.61 9.87 -1.85
N PHE A 179 -3.84 10.19 -0.58
CA PHE A 179 -3.25 11.38 0.04
C PHE A 179 -1.73 11.30 0.09
N ALA A 180 -1.18 10.16 0.52
CA ALA A 180 0.26 9.96 0.61
C ALA A 180 0.95 10.11 -0.77
N VAL A 181 0.38 9.50 -1.82
CA VAL A 181 0.94 9.60 -3.18
C VAL A 181 0.87 11.04 -3.70
N LEU A 182 -0.25 11.74 -3.54
CA LEU A 182 -0.38 13.15 -3.98
C LEU A 182 0.64 14.05 -3.26
N TYR A 183 0.83 13.89 -1.94
CA TYR A 183 1.88 14.62 -1.22
C TYR A 183 3.27 14.25 -1.75
N GLY A 184 3.53 12.97 -1.98
CA GLY A 184 4.79 12.49 -2.54
C GLY A 184 5.14 13.13 -3.88
N TYR A 185 4.14 13.46 -4.68
CA TYR A 185 4.30 14.15 -5.97
C TYR A 185 4.02 15.67 -5.91
N GLY A 186 4.24 16.28 -4.76
CA GLY A 186 4.40 17.72 -4.63
C GLY A 186 3.14 18.53 -4.34
N ILE A 187 2.03 17.90 -3.98
CA ILE A 187 0.82 18.60 -3.52
C ILE A 187 0.99 18.96 -2.04
N SER A 188 0.79 20.24 -1.70
CA SER A 188 0.96 20.77 -0.35
C SER A 188 -0.26 20.55 0.54
N ALA A 189 -1.47 20.62 -0.02
CA ALA A 189 -2.72 20.34 0.69
C ALA A 189 -3.78 19.81 -0.28
N ILE A 190 -4.75 19.06 0.24
CA ILE A 190 -5.78 18.39 -0.55
C ILE A 190 -7.16 18.68 0.02
N ASN A 191 -8.12 19.01 -0.85
CA ASN A 191 -9.53 19.04 -0.52
C ASN A 191 -10.23 17.86 -1.23
N PRO A 192 -10.57 16.79 -0.51
CA PRO A 192 -11.23 15.61 -1.08
C PRO A 192 -12.76 15.81 -1.09
N PHE A 193 -13.25 16.72 -1.93
CA PHE A 193 -14.63 17.22 -1.81
C PHE A 193 -15.70 16.16 -1.97
N ILE A 194 -15.54 15.16 -2.86
CA ILE A 194 -16.52 14.07 -2.99
C ILE A 194 -16.53 13.18 -1.75
N ALA A 195 -15.36 12.86 -1.18
CA ALA A 195 -15.31 12.10 0.07
C ALA A 195 -15.97 12.88 1.23
N LEU A 196 -15.76 14.19 1.31
CA LEU A 196 -16.40 15.05 2.32
C LEU A 196 -17.91 15.14 2.11
N ASP A 197 -18.38 15.24 0.87
CA ASP A 197 -19.80 15.24 0.55
C ASP A 197 -20.44 13.88 0.84
N THR A 198 -19.76 12.79 0.52
CA THR A 198 -20.20 11.43 0.87
C THR A 198 -20.35 11.26 2.39
N VAL A 199 -19.35 11.69 3.17
CA VAL A 199 -19.44 11.67 4.64
C VAL A 199 -20.62 12.48 5.15
N ARG A 200 -20.90 13.64 4.54
CA ARG A 200 -22.07 14.45 4.88
C ARG A 200 -23.36 13.70 4.62
N ASP A 201 -23.49 13.08 3.45
CA ASP A 201 -24.72 12.42 3.02
C ASP A 201 -25.06 11.16 3.87
N PHE A 202 -24.02 10.52 4.43
CA PHE A 202 -24.19 9.41 5.39
C PHE A 202 -24.32 9.86 6.86
N SER A 203 -24.26 11.17 7.13
CA SER A 203 -24.33 11.74 8.48
C SER A 203 -25.72 12.34 8.76
N LYS A 204 -26.13 12.34 10.03
CA LYS A 204 -27.27 13.18 10.45
C LYS A 204 -26.87 14.65 10.33
N PRO A 205 -27.81 15.57 10.01
CA PRO A 205 -27.51 17.00 9.83
C PRO A 205 -26.71 17.63 10.97
N GLU A 206 -27.01 17.27 12.21
CA GLU A 206 -26.33 17.74 13.42
C GLU A 206 -24.88 17.26 13.55
N ASP A 207 -24.54 16.11 12.93
CA ASP A 207 -23.23 15.46 13.07
C ASP A 207 -22.32 15.65 11.84
N TYR A 208 -22.81 16.15 10.69
CA TYR A 208 -22.05 16.11 9.46
C TYR A 208 -20.71 16.85 9.55
N LYS A 209 -20.65 18.02 10.17
CA LYS A 209 -19.40 18.78 10.34
C LYS A 209 -18.37 18.02 11.19
N LYS A 210 -18.82 17.45 12.30
CA LYS A 210 -18.02 16.61 13.18
C LYS A 210 -17.49 15.38 12.44
N ASN A 211 -18.32 14.73 11.63
CA ASN A 211 -17.93 13.55 10.88
C ASN A 211 -16.95 13.87 9.75
N GLN A 212 -17.09 15.01 9.05
CA GLN A 212 -16.11 15.49 8.09
C GLN A 212 -14.75 15.79 8.78
N GLU A 213 -14.77 16.44 9.94
CA GLU A 213 -13.55 16.67 10.73
C GLU A 213 -12.91 15.34 11.19
N ASN A 214 -13.71 14.35 11.58
CA ASN A 214 -13.22 13.03 11.95
C ASN A 214 -12.60 12.29 10.76
N PHE A 215 -13.19 12.38 9.59
CA PHE A 215 -12.61 11.85 8.35
C PHE A 215 -11.24 12.48 8.06
N CYS A 216 -11.15 13.82 8.13
CA CYS A 216 -9.88 14.52 7.93
C CYS A 216 -8.83 14.09 8.98
N LYS A 217 -9.19 14.00 10.26
CA LYS A 217 -8.29 13.57 11.35
C LYS A 217 -7.81 12.13 11.13
N ALA A 218 -8.68 11.20 10.76
CA ALA A 218 -8.33 9.82 10.51
C ALA A 218 -7.38 9.69 9.32
N SER A 219 -7.66 10.40 8.23
CA SER A 219 -6.83 10.41 7.03
C SER A 219 -5.44 11.03 7.31
N ILE A 220 -5.37 12.15 8.04
CA ILE A 220 -4.11 12.75 8.48
C ILE A 220 -3.31 11.79 9.35
N SER A 221 -3.96 11.11 10.30
CA SER A 221 -3.29 10.13 11.16
C SER A 221 -2.72 8.96 10.36
N GLY A 222 -3.42 8.53 9.31
CA GLY A 222 -2.93 7.48 8.40
C GLY A 222 -1.70 7.91 7.61
N VAL A 223 -1.69 9.14 7.06
CA VAL A 223 -0.52 9.70 6.36
C VAL A 223 0.65 9.90 7.33
N LEU A 224 0.39 10.43 8.52
CA LEU A 224 1.40 10.59 9.58
C LEU A 224 2.07 9.25 9.89
N LYS A 225 1.27 8.19 10.04
CA LYS A 225 1.81 6.84 10.26
C LYS A 225 2.66 6.34 9.09
N THR A 226 2.25 6.63 7.86
CA THR A 226 3.03 6.31 6.65
C THR A 226 4.38 7.01 6.68
N MET A 227 4.41 8.33 6.95
CA MET A 227 5.63 9.12 7.06
C MET A 227 6.54 8.62 8.19
N SER A 228 5.96 8.33 9.35
CA SER A 228 6.67 7.78 10.51
C SER A 228 7.38 6.47 10.17
N LYS A 229 6.72 5.55 9.49
CA LYS A 229 7.32 4.28 9.05
C LYS A 229 8.45 4.47 8.04
N MET A 230 8.37 5.49 7.19
CA MET A 230 9.44 5.85 6.26
C MET A 230 10.55 6.69 6.91
N GLY A 231 10.42 7.04 8.18
CA GLY A 231 11.40 7.83 8.92
C GLY A 231 11.43 9.31 8.51
N ILE A 232 10.34 9.84 7.95
CA ILE A 232 10.24 11.23 7.49
C ILE A 232 9.35 12.00 8.45
N SER A 233 9.92 13.01 9.13
CA SER A 233 9.28 13.73 10.23
C SER A 233 8.43 14.93 9.80
N THR A 234 8.55 15.41 8.57
CA THR A 234 7.79 16.59 8.11
C THR A 234 7.12 16.33 6.77
N LEU A 235 5.92 16.88 6.56
CA LEU A 235 5.24 16.78 5.27
C LEU A 235 6.08 17.44 4.15
N GLN A 236 6.75 18.54 4.44
CA GLN A 236 7.67 19.18 3.48
C GLN A 236 8.80 18.24 3.05
N GLY A 237 9.35 17.45 3.96
CA GLY A 237 10.39 16.45 3.66
C GLY A 237 9.86 15.22 2.92
N TYR A 238 8.55 14.94 3.03
CA TYR A 238 7.92 13.85 2.31
C TYR A 238 7.63 14.20 0.84
N MET A 239 7.41 15.48 0.54
CA MET A 239 7.17 15.96 -0.81
C MET A 239 8.41 15.80 -1.69
N GLY A 240 8.27 15.02 -2.78
CA GLY A 240 9.38 14.73 -3.68
C GLY A 240 10.43 13.76 -3.14
N ALA A 241 10.18 13.09 -2.03
CA ALA A 241 11.13 12.16 -1.38
C ALA A 241 11.28 10.80 -2.09
N GLN A 242 10.62 10.59 -3.24
CA GLN A 242 10.72 9.36 -4.06
C GLN A 242 10.38 8.09 -3.28
N GLN A 243 9.32 8.12 -2.50
CA GLN A 243 8.91 7.03 -1.61
C GLN A 243 8.00 6.00 -2.28
N PHE A 244 7.85 6.06 -3.60
CA PHE A 244 6.97 5.17 -4.37
C PHE A 244 7.70 4.50 -5.50
N GLU A 245 7.22 3.32 -5.89
CA GLU A 245 7.51 2.68 -7.17
C GLU A 245 6.22 2.58 -7.99
N ALA A 246 6.36 2.58 -9.32
CA ALA A 246 5.27 2.32 -10.25
C ALA A 246 5.35 0.88 -10.77
N LEU A 247 4.20 0.21 -10.83
CA LEU A 247 4.07 -1.14 -11.37
C LEU A 247 3.12 -1.13 -12.56
N GLY A 248 3.67 -1.35 -13.75
CA GLY A 248 2.89 -1.37 -14.98
C GLY A 248 2.73 -0.01 -15.67
N ILE A 249 3.62 0.95 -15.42
CA ILE A 249 3.67 2.25 -16.10
C ILE A 249 4.86 2.32 -17.04
N GLY A 250 4.62 2.69 -18.28
CA GLY A 250 5.63 2.80 -19.32
C GLY A 250 6.64 3.94 -19.09
N GLU A 251 7.86 3.76 -19.58
CA GLU A 251 9.00 4.66 -19.35
C GLU A 251 8.74 6.11 -19.82
N LYS A 252 8.08 6.30 -20.95
CA LYS A 252 7.75 7.65 -21.46
C LYS A 252 6.92 8.46 -20.47
N LEU A 253 5.95 7.82 -19.81
CA LEU A 253 5.10 8.46 -18.83
C LEU A 253 5.85 8.72 -17.53
N ILE A 254 6.71 7.80 -17.10
CA ILE A 254 7.61 8.00 -15.96
C ILE A 254 8.50 9.23 -16.20
N GLU A 255 9.21 9.29 -17.33
CA GLU A 255 10.10 10.40 -17.65
C GLU A 255 9.40 11.75 -17.74
N SER A 256 8.19 11.78 -18.29
CA SER A 256 7.45 13.03 -18.46
C SER A 256 6.82 13.55 -17.17
N SER A 257 6.27 12.65 -16.34
CA SER A 257 5.36 13.02 -15.25
C SER A 257 5.78 12.50 -13.87
N PHE A 258 6.61 11.46 -13.79
CA PHE A 258 7.00 10.80 -12.55
C PHE A 258 8.50 10.53 -12.49
N LYS A 259 9.31 11.46 -12.97
CA LYS A 259 10.76 11.28 -13.10
C LYS A 259 11.39 10.77 -11.81
N TRP A 260 12.32 9.82 -11.97
CA TRP A 260 13.03 9.07 -10.92
C TRP A 260 12.19 8.07 -10.12
N THR A 261 10.90 7.93 -10.42
CA THR A 261 10.10 6.83 -9.86
C THR A 261 10.56 5.51 -10.48
N PRO A 262 10.99 4.51 -9.68
CA PRO A 262 11.32 3.20 -10.22
C PRO A 262 10.10 2.56 -10.89
N SER A 263 10.26 2.06 -12.11
CA SER A 263 9.27 1.25 -12.82
C SER A 263 9.96 0.02 -13.37
N ARG A 264 9.98 -1.05 -12.60
CA ARG A 264 10.66 -2.30 -12.96
C ARG A 264 9.84 -3.14 -13.92
N ILE A 265 8.54 -2.94 -13.92
CA ILE A 265 7.59 -3.55 -14.82
C ILE A 265 6.98 -2.41 -15.63
N GLY A 266 7.36 -2.30 -16.89
CA GLY A 266 6.73 -1.39 -17.83
C GLY A 266 5.27 -1.73 -18.05
N GLY A 267 4.59 -1.01 -18.92
CA GLY A 267 3.19 -1.26 -19.21
C GLY A 267 2.54 -0.07 -19.92
N ILE A 268 1.44 0.40 -19.35
CA ILE A 268 0.56 1.38 -19.96
C ILE A 268 1.19 2.77 -20.10
N GLY A 269 0.74 3.47 -21.12
CA GLY A 269 1.04 4.88 -21.38
C GLY A 269 -0.13 5.80 -21.09
N ILE A 270 -0.08 6.97 -21.67
CA ILE A 270 -1.11 8.00 -21.51
C ILE A 270 -2.43 7.62 -22.20
N GLU A 271 -2.35 6.77 -23.24
CA GLU A 271 -3.51 6.33 -24.03
C GLU A 271 -4.42 5.46 -23.20
N GLU A 272 -3.89 4.41 -22.61
CA GLU A 272 -4.64 3.46 -21.79
C GLU A 272 -5.20 4.13 -20.53
N ILE A 273 -4.44 5.07 -19.94
CA ILE A 273 -4.95 5.87 -18.83
C ILE A 273 -6.15 6.73 -19.27
N CYS A 274 -6.07 7.35 -20.43
CA CYS A 274 -7.18 8.13 -20.98
C CYS A 274 -8.41 7.24 -21.21
N ASP A 275 -8.24 6.04 -21.77
CA ASP A 275 -9.32 5.10 -22.00
C ASP A 275 -10.01 4.67 -20.71
N ASP A 276 -9.24 4.35 -19.66
CA ASP A 276 -9.78 4.03 -18.33
C ASP A 276 -10.63 5.18 -17.77
N TYR A 277 -10.14 6.42 -17.85
CA TYR A 277 -10.84 7.59 -17.31
C TYR A 277 -12.06 7.98 -18.15
N LEU A 278 -12.03 7.80 -19.46
CA LEU A 278 -13.20 7.93 -20.32
C LEU A 278 -14.25 6.85 -20.00
N LEU A 279 -13.81 5.62 -19.68
CA LEU A 279 -14.72 4.56 -19.27
C LEU A 279 -15.36 4.85 -17.90
N PHE A 280 -14.60 5.34 -16.91
CA PHE A 280 -15.16 5.82 -15.64
C PHE A 280 -16.20 6.91 -15.87
N HIS A 281 -15.88 7.89 -16.70
CA HIS A 281 -16.80 8.98 -17.03
C HIS A 281 -18.07 8.47 -17.73
N LYS A 282 -17.94 7.61 -18.74
CA LYS A 282 -19.06 7.00 -19.44
C LYS A 282 -19.97 6.22 -18.50
N ASN A 283 -19.39 5.47 -17.55
CA ASN A 283 -20.17 4.73 -16.57
C ASN A 283 -20.92 5.65 -15.60
N ALA A 284 -20.35 6.78 -15.22
CA ALA A 284 -20.97 7.77 -14.35
C ALA A 284 -22.11 8.55 -15.03
N PHE A 285 -22.02 8.79 -16.33
CA PHE A 285 -22.97 9.60 -17.12
C PHE A 285 -23.72 8.78 -18.17
N SER A 286 -23.92 7.47 -17.93
CA SER A 286 -24.70 6.63 -18.84
C SER A 286 -26.15 7.13 -18.92
N ASP A 287 -26.74 7.15 -20.13
CA ASP A 287 -28.14 7.54 -20.36
C ASP A 287 -29.18 6.50 -19.85
N SER A 288 -28.73 5.37 -19.29
CA SER A 288 -29.58 4.41 -18.65
C SER A 288 -30.22 5.06 -17.41
N LYS A 289 -31.57 5.09 -17.38
CA LYS A 289 -32.31 5.49 -16.18
C LYS A 289 -31.77 4.65 -15.03
N ILE A 290 -31.07 5.30 -14.09
CA ILE A 290 -30.62 4.65 -12.85
C ILE A 290 -31.86 4.10 -12.17
N PRO A 291 -32.04 2.77 -12.03
CA PRO A 291 -33.16 2.23 -11.30
C PRO A 291 -33.14 2.79 -9.87
N SER A 292 -34.30 3.17 -9.35
CA SER A 292 -34.42 3.71 -7.99
C SER A 292 -33.94 2.77 -6.88
N ASN A 293 -33.65 1.51 -7.22
CA ASN A 293 -33.14 0.46 -6.35
C ASN A 293 -31.69 0.04 -6.70
N LEU A 294 -30.95 0.87 -7.42
CA LEU A 294 -29.55 0.59 -7.74
C LEU A 294 -28.77 0.43 -6.44
N LYS A 295 -28.28 -0.77 -6.19
CA LYS A 295 -27.36 -1.02 -5.10
C LYS A 295 -25.98 -0.49 -5.49
N LEU A 296 -25.28 0.11 -4.53
CA LEU A 296 -23.88 0.46 -4.70
C LEU A 296 -23.09 -0.77 -5.17
N ASP A 297 -22.08 -0.53 -6.00
CA ASP A 297 -21.12 -1.58 -6.35
C ASP A 297 -20.55 -2.18 -5.08
N LEU A 298 -20.54 -3.50 -5.00
CA LEU A 298 -20.01 -4.23 -3.85
C LEU A 298 -18.48 -4.16 -3.76
N GLY A 299 -17.83 -3.51 -4.73
CA GLY A 299 -16.38 -3.38 -4.84
C GLY A 299 -15.74 -4.72 -5.19
N GLY A 300 -15.14 -5.39 -4.21
CA GLY A 300 -14.51 -6.68 -4.44
C GLY A 300 -12.99 -6.59 -4.63
N LEU A 301 -12.39 -5.44 -4.35
CA LEU A 301 -10.93 -5.30 -4.40
C LEU A 301 -10.23 -5.97 -3.20
N TYR A 302 -10.80 -5.86 -2.01
CA TYR A 302 -10.20 -6.40 -0.77
C TYR A 302 -10.77 -7.76 -0.34
N LEU A 303 -11.95 -8.09 -0.84
CA LEU A 303 -12.63 -9.36 -0.60
C LEU A 303 -13.31 -9.80 -1.89
N TRP A 304 -13.21 -11.08 -2.20
CA TRP A 304 -13.87 -11.66 -3.36
C TRP A 304 -15.38 -11.35 -3.40
N ARG A 305 -15.87 -10.94 -4.55
CA ARG A 305 -17.28 -10.74 -4.88
C ARG A 305 -17.52 -11.23 -6.30
N GLY A 306 -18.65 -11.88 -6.55
CA GLY A 306 -18.95 -12.49 -7.85
C GLY A 306 -18.93 -11.54 -9.05
N THR A 307 -19.15 -10.24 -8.84
CA THR A 307 -19.08 -9.18 -9.86
C THR A 307 -17.90 -8.23 -9.65
N GLY A 308 -17.10 -8.47 -8.60
CA GLY A 308 -15.95 -7.63 -8.22
C GLY A 308 -14.72 -7.90 -9.06
N GLU A 309 -13.58 -7.50 -8.51
CA GLU A 309 -12.25 -7.82 -9.06
C GLU A 309 -11.98 -9.32 -8.95
N ARG A 310 -11.13 -9.84 -9.84
CA ARG A 310 -10.63 -11.22 -9.74
C ARG A 310 -9.73 -11.38 -8.52
N HIS A 311 -9.72 -12.57 -7.94
CA HIS A 311 -8.87 -12.92 -6.81
C HIS A 311 -8.20 -14.27 -7.04
N MET A 312 -6.94 -14.40 -6.68
CA MET A 312 -6.21 -15.68 -6.76
C MET A 312 -6.85 -16.72 -5.82
N TRP A 313 -7.32 -16.30 -4.65
CA TRP A 313 -8.06 -17.11 -3.70
C TRP A 313 -9.57 -16.92 -3.87
N SER A 314 -10.14 -17.57 -4.86
CA SER A 314 -11.60 -17.62 -5.07
C SER A 314 -12.25 -18.70 -4.21
N PRO A 315 -13.58 -18.68 -4.04
CA PRO A 315 -14.29 -19.77 -3.38
C PRO A 315 -14.01 -21.14 -4.03
N GLU A 316 -13.80 -21.17 -5.35
CA GLU A 316 -13.49 -22.39 -6.08
C GLU A 316 -12.10 -22.91 -5.76
N THR A 317 -11.05 -22.10 -5.89
CA THR A 317 -9.67 -22.51 -5.59
C THR A 317 -9.52 -22.96 -4.13
N ILE A 318 -10.16 -22.25 -3.19
CA ILE A 318 -10.17 -22.63 -1.77
C ILE A 318 -10.87 -23.98 -1.57
N SER A 319 -12.05 -24.16 -2.18
CA SER A 319 -12.81 -25.41 -2.06
C SER A 319 -12.08 -26.60 -2.63
N LEU A 320 -11.46 -26.46 -3.82
CA LEU A 320 -10.68 -27.51 -4.45
C LEU A 320 -9.46 -27.89 -3.59
N LEU A 321 -8.71 -26.91 -3.08
CA LEU A 321 -7.56 -27.17 -2.21
C LEU A 321 -7.97 -27.89 -0.91
N GLN A 322 -9.01 -27.41 -0.24
CA GLN A 322 -9.51 -28.03 1.00
C GLN A 322 -10.00 -29.47 0.76
N LYS A 323 -10.73 -29.68 -0.33
CA LYS A 323 -11.29 -30.98 -0.67
C LYS A 323 -10.20 -31.99 -1.03
N SER A 324 -9.24 -31.60 -1.88
CA SER A 324 -8.11 -32.45 -2.24
C SER A 324 -7.28 -32.86 -1.02
N SER A 325 -6.99 -31.92 -0.14
CA SER A 325 -6.22 -32.16 1.10
C SER A 325 -6.97 -33.06 2.09
N THR A 326 -8.29 -32.85 2.27
CA THR A 326 -9.10 -33.60 3.25
C THR A 326 -9.35 -35.03 2.78
N GLN A 327 -9.55 -35.22 1.47
CA GLN A 327 -9.86 -36.53 0.87
C GLN A 327 -8.63 -37.26 0.36
N ASN A 328 -7.46 -36.62 0.37
CA ASN A 328 -6.22 -37.11 -0.25
C ASN A 328 -6.43 -37.50 -1.73
N ASP A 329 -7.13 -36.62 -2.46
CA ASP A 329 -7.57 -36.85 -3.83
C ASP A 329 -6.72 -36.04 -4.81
N SER A 330 -5.89 -36.75 -5.57
CA SER A 330 -4.96 -36.18 -6.54
C SER A 330 -5.68 -35.56 -7.77
N GLU A 331 -6.82 -36.10 -8.19
CA GLU A 331 -7.59 -35.56 -9.31
C GLU A 331 -8.17 -34.19 -8.96
N THR A 332 -8.73 -34.07 -7.75
CA THR A 332 -9.19 -32.76 -7.24
C THR A 332 -8.03 -31.78 -7.05
N TYR A 333 -6.84 -32.27 -6.67
CA TYR A 333 -5.64 -31.42 -6.59
C TYR A 333 -5.21 -30.90 -7.97
N GLN A 334 -5.21 -31.75 -8.97
CA GLN A 334 -4.91 -31.36 -10.35
C GLN A 334 -5.89 -30.27 -10.85
N ARG A 335 -7.18 -30.40 -10.56
CA ARG A 335 -8.16 -29.35 -10.85
C ARG A 335 -7.88 -28.05 -10.10
N PHE A 336 -7.38 -28.14 -8.86
CA PHE A 336 -6.90 -26.95 -8.12
C PHE A 336 -5.71 -26.30 -8.85
N GLU A 337 -4.72 -27.08 -9.29
CA GLU A 337 -3.57 -26.56 -10.05
C GLU A 337 -3.99 -25.86 -11.35
N GLU A 338 -4.89 -26.46 -12.09
CA GLU A 338 -5.43 -25.87 -13.33
C GLU A 338 -6.14 -24.54 -13.03
N ALA A 339 -7.04 -24.54 -12.03
CA ALA A 339 -7.74 -23.34 -11.61
C ALA A 339 -6.81 -22.23 -11.08
N ALA A 340 -5.74 -22.61 -10.39
CA ALA A 340 -4.78 -21.64 -9.82
C ALA A 340 -3.74 -21.10 -10.81
N ASN A 341 -3.44 -21.86 -11.89
CA ASN A 341 -2.31 -21.56 -12.76
C ASN A 341 -2.69 -21.23 -14.22
N LYS A 342 -3.77 -21.73 -14.77
CA LYS A 342 -3.96 -21.66 -16.24
C LYS A 342 -5.25 -21.05 -16.75
N ASP A 343 -6.42 -21.47 -16.31
CA ASP A 343 -7.61 -21.27 -17.13
C ASP A 343 -8.65 -20.31 -16.57
N TYR A 344 -8.71 -20.14 -15.28
CA TYR A 344 -9.72 -19.27 -14.63
C TYR A 344 -9.18 -17.87 -14.34
N TYR A 345 -7.85 -17.75 -14.17
CA TYR A 345 -7.22 -16.55 -13.65
C TYR A 345 -5.89 -16.24 -14.36
N GLY A 346 -5.71 -16.69 -15.61
CA GLY A 346 -4.46 -16.68 -16.37
C GLY A 346 -3.57 -15.47 -16.22
N ASP A 347 -4.15 -14.30 -16.02
CA ASP A 347 -3.43 -13.03 -16.02
C ASP A 347 -3.45 -12.31 -14.67
N ILE A 348 -3.75 -13.00 -13.55
CA ILE A 348 -3.79 -12.36 -12.23
C ILE A 348 -2.39 -12.07 -11.69
N THR A 349 -1.43 -12.95 -11.96
CA THR A 349 -0.06 -12.82 -11.44
C THR A 349 0.95 -12.83 -12.57
N ILE A 350 2.09 -12.14 -12.37
CA ILE A 350 3.21 -12.16 -13.33
C ILE A 350 3.70 -13.60 -13.55
N ARG A 351 3.68 -14.45 -12.53
CA ARG A 351 4.09 -15.85 -12.64
C ARG A 351 3.28 -16.60 -13.72
N ASN A 352 1.99 -16.31 -13.83
CA ASN A 352 1.12 -16.98 -14.80
C ASN A 352 1.39 -16.57 -16.25
N LEU A 353 2.13 -15.47 -16.47
CA LEU A 353 2.60 -15.04 -17.78
C LEU A 353 3.94 -15.68 -18.17
N LEU A 354 4.54 -16.49 -17.30
CA LEU A 354 5.83 -17.14 -17.52
C LEU A 354 5.62 -18.63 -17.81
N GLU A 355 6.37 -19.15 -18.75
CA GLU A 355 6.45 -20.57 -19.07
C GLU A 355 7.86 -21.08 -18.86
N ILE A 356 8.00 -22.38 -18.52
CA ILE A 356 9.31 -23.02 -18.45
C ILE A 356 9.73 -23.33 -19.88
N ASP A 357 10.88 -22.81 -20.28
CA ASP A 357 11.47 -23.08 -21.59
C ASP A 357 12.12 -24.48 -21.62
N TYR A 358 11.31 -25.48 -21.98
CA TYR A 358 11.78 -26.84 -22.15
C TYR A 358 12.51 -27.05 -23.49
N GLU A 359 12.29 -26.19 -24.50
CA GLU A 359 12.83 -26.37 -25.83
C GLU A 359 14.33 -26.01 -25.90
N SER A 360 14.75 -24.99 -25.13
CA SER A 360 16.16 -24.62 -25.08
C SER A 360 17.00 -25.49 -24.13
N SER A 361 16.35 -26.31 -23.32
CA SER A 361 17.00 -27.20 -22.35
C SER A 361 17.49 -28.48 -23.00
N LYS A 362 18.68 -28.95 -22.59
CA LYS A 362 19.14 -30.29 -22.96
C LYS A 362 18.60 -31.29 -21.92
N PRO A 363 17.88 -32.33 -22.33
CA PRO A 363 17.48 -33.36 -21.39
C PRO A 363 18.69 -34.06 -20.78
N ILE A 364 18.58 -34.46 -19.52
CA ILE A 364 19.56 -35.28 -18.81
C ILE A 364 18.98 -36.65 -18.57
N GLU A 365 19.83 -37.66 -18.32
CA GLU A 365 19.39 -39.00 -17.97
C GLU A 365 18.63 -38.99 -16.62
N LEU A 366 17.64 -39.89 -16.48
CA LEU A 366 16.77 -39.92 -15.29
C LEU A 366 17.56 -40.16 -14.01
N GLU A 367 18.67 -40.91 -14.09
CA GLU A 367 19.56 -41.19 -12.97
C GLU A 367 20.33 -39.96 -12.49
N GLU A 368 20.47 -38.94 -13.34
CA GLU A 368 21.09 -37.65 -13.00
C GLU A 368 20.07 -36.66 -12.40
N VAL A 369 18.79 -36.95 -12.50
CA VAL A 369 17.73 -36.10 -11.90
C VAL A 369 17.73 -36.28 -10.40
N GLU A 370 17.75 -35.16 -9.66
CA GLU A 370 17.68 -35.19 -8.21
C GLU A 370 16.37 -35.85 -7.73
N SER A 371 16.46 -36.74 -6.76
CA SER A 371 15.30 -37.45 -6.24
C SER A 371 14.33 -36.51 -5.50
N GLU A 372 13.05 -36.85 -5.53
CA GLU A 372 12.00 -36.12 -4.78
C GLU A 372 12.36 -35.93 -3.31
N ILE A 373 12.90 -36.96 -2.68
CA ILE A 373 13.30 -36.93 -1.25
C ILE A 373 14.39 -35.89 -1.00
N GLU A 374 15.37 -35.79 -1.89
CA GLU A 374 16.43 -34.77 -1.76
C GLU A 374 15.88 -33.35 -2.02
N ILE A 375 14.95 -33.21 -2.95
CA ILE A 375 14.26 -31.94 -3.21
C ILE A 375 13.46 -31.48 -1.97
N LEU A 376 12.69 -32.38 -1.36
CA LEU A 376 11.86 -32.10 -0.18
C LEU A 376 12.66 -31.64 1.03
N LYS A 377 13.91 -32.08 1.20
CA LYS A 377 14.79 -31.64 2.29
C LYS A 377 15.08 -30.12 2.28
N ARG A 378 14.92 -29.46 1.15
CA ARG A 378 15.11 -28.01 1.00
C ARG A 378 13.87 -27.19 1.33
N PHE A 379 12.71 -27.82 1.50
CA PHE A 379 11.49 -27.10 1.85
C PHE A 379 11.43 -26.81 3.34
N ALA A 380 10.94 -25.63 3.68
CA ALA A 380 10.70 -25.20 5.05
C ALA A 380 9.38 -24.45 5.16
N THR A 381 8.70 -24.58 6.29
CA THR A 381 7.57 -23.71 6.57
C THR A 381 8.03 -22.29 6.85
N GLY A 382 7.13 -21.32 6.67
CA GLY A 382 7.34 -20.00 7.26
C GLY A 382 7.53 -20.08 8.77
N ALA A 383 8.26 -19.14 9.34
CA ALA A 383 8.43 -19.02 10.78
C ALA A 383 7.16 -18.44 11.40
N ILE A 384 6.34 -19.30 12.00
CA ILE A 384 5.07 -18.92 12.62
C ILE A 384 5.12 -19.24 14.10
N SER A 385 5.01 -18.23 14.96
CA SER A 385 5.12 -18.40 16.40
C SER A 385 3.87 -19.02 17.02
N LEU A 386 4.06 -19.84 18.05
CA LEU A 386 2.98 -20.31 18.90
C LEU A 386 2.29 -19.11 19.58
N GLY A 387 0.98 -19.02 19.42
CA GLY A 387 0.16 -17.88 19.83
C GLY A 387 -0.31 -17.03 18.65
N SER A 388 0.40 -17.06 17.51
CA SER A 388 -0.12 -16.56 16.23
C SER A 388 -1.05 -17.57 15.57
N ILE A 389 -0.74 -18.86 15.72
CA ILE A 389 -1.59 -20.00 15.36
C ILE A 389 -1.83 -20.86 16.59
N SER A 390 -2.80 -21.78 16.51
CA SER A 390 -3.10 -22.71 17.61
C SER A 390 -1.96 -23.72 17.81
N ARG A 391 -1.98 -24.37 18.98
CA ARG A 391 -1.07 -25.47 19.29
C ARG A 391 -1.16 -26.59 18.27
N GLU A 392 -2.38 -27.00 17.95
CA GLU A 392 -2.66 -28.11 17.02
C GLU A 392 -2.13 -27.81 15.63
N ALA A 393 -2.34 -26.60 15.11
CA ALA A 393 -1.81 -26.20 13.82
C ALA A 393 -0.26 -26.19 13.81
N HIS A 394 0.35 -25.66 14.87
CA HIS A 394 1.80 -25.61 15.01
C HIS A 394 2.43 -27.00 15.09
N GLU A 395 1.81 -27.94 15.85
CA GLU A 395 2.26 -29.33 15.95
C GLU A 395 2.02 -30.08 14.62
N THR A 396 0.88 -29.90 13.97
CA THR A 396 0.56 -30.51 12.67
C THR A 396 1.58 -30.14 11.61
N LEU A 397 1.99 -28.86 11.53
CA LEU A 397 3.05 -28.42 10.63
C LEU A 397 4.37 -29.16 10.89
N ALA A 398 4.75 -29.33 12.15
CA ALA A 398 5.98 -30.03 12.49
C ALA A 398 5.91 -31.52 12.09
N VAL A 399 4.80 -32.19 12.39
CA VAL A 399 4.59 -33.61 12.01
C VAL A 399 4.63 -33.77 10.49
N ALA A 400 3.91 -32.92 9.74
CA ALA A 400 3.85 -32.98 8.29
C ALA A 400 5.25 -32.83 7.67
N MET A 401 6.00 -31.82 8.10
CA MET A 401 7.34 -31.57 7.56
C MET A 401 8.35 -32.67 7.97
N ASN A 402 8.27 -33.17 9.18
CA ASN A 402 9.12 -34.28 9.59
C ASN A 402 8.86 -35.58 8.80
N ARG A 403 7.59 -35.89 8.48
CA ARG A 403 7.22 -37.08 7.68
C ARG A 403 7.82 -37.04 6.26
N ILE A 404 7.88 -35.86 5.64
CA ILE A 404 8.45 -35.71 4.29
C ILE A 404 9.95 -35.37 4.29
N GLY A 405 10.60 -35.33 5.46
CA GLY A 405 12.01 -34.99 5.58
C GLY A 405 12.35 -33.51 5.42
N ALA A 406 11.33 -32.64 5.33
CA ALA A 406 11.44 -31.20 5.24
C ALA A 406 11.58 -30.54 6.62
N ARG A 407 11.48 -29.22 6.72
CA ARG A 407 11.76 -28.49 7.96
C ARG A 407 10.59 -27.58 8.37
N SER A 408 10.10 -27.74 9.57
CA SER A 408 9.22 -26.77 10.22
C SER A 408 10.02 -25.79 11.06
N ASN A 409 9.49 -24.58 11.24
CA ASN A 409 10.12 -23.50 11.98
C ASN A 409 9.21 -23.04 13.13
N THR A 410 9.75 -22.97 14.34
CA THR A 410 9.01 -22.58 15.54
C THR A 410 8.49 -21.13 15.52
N GLY A 411 9.09 -20.26 14.71
CA GLY A 411 8.96 -18.82 14.95
C GLY A 411 9.58 -18.42 16.30
N GLU A 412 9.34 -17.20 16.73
CA GLU A 412 9.95 -16.60 17.93
C GLU A 412 9.25 -16.97 19.26
N GLY A 413 8.32 -17.90 19.24
CA GLY A 413 7.44 -18.19 20.38
C GLY A 413 7.89 -19.28 21.34
N GLY A 414 9.02 -19.92 21.07
CA GLY A 414 9.41 -21.12 21.80
C GLY A 414 8.63 -22.37 21.40
N GLU A 415 8.85 -23.44 22.08
CA GLU A 415 8.23 -24.74 21.83
C GLU A 415 8.11 -25.55 23.13
N ASP A 416 7.01 -26.29 23.27
CA ASP A 416 6.78 -27.15 24.45
C ASP A 416 7.77 -28.32 24.47
N GLU A 417 8.41 -28.54 25.59
CA GLU A 417 9.41 -29.64 25.79
C GLU A 417 8.83 -31.03 25.54
N SER A 418 7.52 -31.23 25.75
CA SER A 418 6.84 -32.49 25.47
C SER A 418 6.89 -32.89 23.99
N ARG A 419 7.18 -31.97 23.11
CA ARG A 419 7.29 -32.20 21.66
C ARG A 419 8.61 -32.82 21.23
N TYR A 420 9.63 -32.85 22.10
CA TYR A 420 10.96 -33.41 21.79
C TYR A 420 10.99 -34.91 21.88
N THR A 421 9.99 -35.53 22.54
CA THR A 421 9.81 -36.96 22.55
C THR A 421 8.84 -37.36 21.43
N PRO A 422 9.23 -38.30 20.55
CA PRO A 422 8.32 -38.80 19.52
C PRO A 422 7.04 -39.41 20.12
N ASP A 423 5.94 -39.27 19.38
CA ASP A 423 4.67 -39.88 19.75
C ASP A 423 4.71 -41.42 19.59
N PRO A 424 3.81 -42.18 20.23
CA PRO A 424 3.80 -43.65 20.16
C PRO A 424 3.67 -44.22 18.74
N ASN A 425 3.14 -43.47 17.80
CA ASN A 425 3.04 -43.84 16.38
C ASN A 425 4.30 -43.52 15.57
N GLY A 426 5.35 -43.00 16.19
CA GLY A 426 6.60 -42.62 15.57
C GLY A 426 6.65 -41.19 15.03
N ASP A 427 5.56 -40.43 15.09
CA ASP A 427 5.53 -39.04 14.66
C ASP A 427 6.37 -38.15 15.59
N SER A 428 7.00 -37.14 15.00
CA SER A 428 7.74 -36.14 15.76
C SER A 428 7.06 -34.77 15.62
N ARG A 429 6.68 -34.19 16.74
CA ARG A 429 6.15 -32.83 16.83
C ARG A 429 7.23 -31.78 17.04
N ASN A 430 8.51 -32.21 17.08
CA ASN A 430 9.66 -31.33 17.24
C ASN A 430 9.91 -30.55 15.94
N SER A 431 9.88 -29.23 15.99
CA SER A 431 10.24 -28.38 14.84
C SER A 431 11.75 -28.44 14.60
N ALA A 432 12.14 -28.69 13.34
CA ALA A 432 13.54 -28.84 12.96
C ALA A 432 14.32 -27.51 13.11
N VAL A 433 13.70 -26.40 12.76
CA VAL A 433 14.31 -25.08 12.87
C VAL A 433 13.76 -24.36 14.09
N LYS A 434 14.65 -23.93 14.96
CA LYS A 434 14.31 -23.16 16.17
C LYS A 434 14.77 -21.72 16.00
N GLN A 435 13.79 -20.80 16.02
CA GLN A 435 14.08 -19.39 15.87
C GLN A 435 14.43 -18.74 17.21
N VAL A 436 15.45 -17.89 17.19
CA VAL A 436 15.87 -17.05 18.32
C VAL A 436 15.73 -15.60 17.90
N ALA A 437 14.84 -14.87 18.57
CA ALA A 437 14.63 -13.45 18.38
C ALA A 437 15.16 -12.64 19.56
N SER A 438 15.22 -11.33 19.39
CA SER A 438 15.66 -10.38 20.40
C SER A 438 14.91 -10.48 21.74
N GLY A 439 13.60 -10.70 21.69
CA GLY A 439 12.76 -10.89 22.87
C GLY A 439 13.02 -12.18 23.64
N ARG A 440 13.70 -13.14 23.03
CA ARG A 440 14.08 -14.45 23.61
C ARG A 440 12.94 -15.22 24.28
N PHE A 441 11.72 -15.00 23.86
CA PHE A 441 10.55 -15.64 24.43
C PHE A 441 10.61 -17.15 24.24
N GLY A 442 10.68 -17.89 25.36
CA GLY A 442 10.70 -19.35 25.34
C GLY A 442 12.02 -19.98 24.89
N VAL A 443 13.10 -19.23 24.77
CA VAL A 443 14.44 -19.79 24.48
C VAL A 443 15.08 -20.32 25.73
N THR A 444 15.25 -21.66 25.77
CA THR A 444 15.94 -22.39 26.87
C THR A 444 17.06 -23.23 26.26
N THR A 445 17.98 -23.71 27.10
CA THR A 445 19.01 -24.64 26.64
C THR A 445 18.39 -25.90 26.03
N ASN A 446 17.32 -26.43 26.63
CA ASN A 446 16.61 -27.59 26.12
C ASN A 446 15.99 -27.33 24.72
N TYR A 447 15.42 -26.13 24.53
CA TYR A 447 14.93 -25.71 23.23
C TYR A 447 16.04 -25.71 22.17
N LEU A 448 17.21 -25.15 22.49
CA LEU A 448 18.31 -25.02 21.54
C LEU A 448 18.94 -26.38 21.17
N VAL A 449 19.17 -27.25 22.14
CA VAL A 449 19.84 -28.57 21.89
C VAL A 449 18.95 -29.54 21.10
N ASN A 450 17.63 -29.31 21.08
CA ASN A 450 16.67 -30.10 20.30
C ASN A 450 16.43 -29.53 18.89
N SER A 451 17.22 -28.55 18.41
CA SER A 451 17.15 -28.03 17.07
C SER A 451 18.04 -28.81 16.09
N LYS A 452 17.61 -28.92 14.83
CA LYS A 452 18.51 -29.28 13.71
C LYS A 452 19.21 -28.01 13.16
N ASP A 453 18.50 -26.88 13.13
CA ASP A 453 19.04 -25.59 12.77
C ASP A 453 18.56 -24.52 13.74
N ILE A 454 19.41 -23.55 14.02
CA ILE A 454 19.07 -22.36 14.79
C ILE A 454 18.96 -21.18 13.80
N GLN A 455 17.81 -20.53 13.77
CA GLN A 455 17.59 -19.33 12.97
C GLN A 455 17.59 -18.08 13.85
N ILE A 456 18.55 -17.20 13.63
CA ILE A 456 18.58 -15.90 14.30
C ILE A 456 17.64 -14.96 13.56
N LYS A 457 16.61 -14.48 14.26
CA LYS A 457 15.69 -13.46 13.74
C LYS A 457 16.25 -12.09 14.02
N MET A 458 16.53 -11.36 12.94
CA MET A 458 16.91 -9.95 13.02
C MET A 458 15.68 -9.08 13.30
N ALA A 459 15.91 -7.79 13.52
CA ALA A 459 14.86 -6.81 13.73
C ALA A 459 13.81 -6.77 12.61
N GLN A 460 12.57 -6.39 12.95
CA GLN A 460 11.47 -6.27 11.98
C GLN A 460 11.52 -4.94 11.25
N GLY A 461 12.05 -4.91 10.02
CA GLY A 461 12.20 -3.70 9.22
C GLY A 461 10.88 -3.01 8.85
N ALA A 462 9.81 -3.77 8.62
CA ALA A 462 8.50 -3.23 8.27
C ALA A 462 7.76 -2.54 9.42
N LYS A 463 8.26 -2.66 10.65
CA LYS A 463 7.69 -2.05 11.88
C LYS A 463 8.77 -1.32 12.67
N PRO A 464 9.42 -0.30 12.11
CA PRO A 464 10.43 0.47 12.83
C PRO A 464 9.84 1.02 14.14
N GLY A 465 10.50 0.78 15.26
CA GLY A 465 10.09 1.25 16.58
C GLY A 465 8.91 0.52 17.24
N GLU A 466 8.24 -0.42 16.56
CA GLU A 466 7.10 -1.16 17.13
C GLU A 466 7.48 -2.56 17.61
N GLY A 467 8.38 -3.27 16.91
CA GLY A 467 8.71 -4.65 17.21
C GLY A 467 7.55 -5.63 16.96
N GLY A 468 7.66 -6.84 17.52
CA GLY A 468 6.59 -7.84 17.52
C GLY A 468 5.69 -7.68 18.74
N GLU A 469 4.40 -7.97 18.58
CA GLU A 469 3.41 -7.85 19.64
C GLU A 469 2.46 -9.04 19.65
N ILE A 470 2.14 -9.54 20.85
CA ILE A 470 1.03 -10.47 21.08
C ILE A 470 0.12 -9.87 22.15
N PRO A 471 -1.14 -9.54 21.81
CA PRO A 471 -2.08 -8.96 22.75
C PRO A 471 -2.34 -9.89 23.97
N GLY A 472 -2.54 -9.31 25.14
CA GLY A 472 -2.71 -10.07 26.39
C GLY A 472 -3.80 -11.14 26.35
N HIS A 473 -4.92 -10.90 25.64
CA HIS A 473 -6.00 -11.86 25.52
C HIS A 473 -5.61 -13.17 24.78
N LYS A 474 -4.51 -13.16 24.02
CA LYS A 474 -3.93 -14.36 23.38
C LYS A 474 -2.90 -15.08 24.25
N ILE A 475 -2.49 -14.49 25.37
CA ILE A 475 -1.51 -15.09 26.29
C ILE A 475 -2.25 -15.92 27.33
N SER A 476 -2.61 -17.16 26.93
CA SER A 476 -3.15 -18.18 27.84
C SER A 476 -2.07 -18.67 28.81
N ASP A 477 -2.48 -19.39 29.87
CA ASP A 477 -1.54 -20.04 30.82
C ASP A 477 -0.52 -20.92 30.09
N TYR A 478 -0.94 -21.67 29.08
CA TYR A 478 -0.08 -22.52 28.26
C TYR A 478 0.96 -21.68 27.48
N ILE A 479 0.54 -20.65 26.78
CA ILE A 479 1.47 -19.79 26.03
C ILE A 479 2.43 -19.06 26.98
N ALA A 480 1.91 -18.57 28.11
CA ALA A 480 2.71 -17.91 29.13
C ALA A 480 3.79 -18.84 29.72
N SER A 481 3.46 -20.10 29.96
CA SER A 481 4.41 -21.09 30.49
C SER A 481 5.57 -21.34 29.52
N ILE A 482 5.29 -21.45 28.22
CA ILE A 482 6.30 -21.69 27.18
C ILE A 482 7.15 -20.42 26.97
N ARG A 483 6.53 -19.26 26.91
CA ARG A 483 7.21 -17.97 26.67
C ARG A 483 7.87 -17.40 27.91
N LYS A 484 7.70 -18.04 29.08
CA LYS A 484 8.23 -17.60 30.38
C LYS A 484 7.77 -16.20 30.77
N THR A 485 6.46 -15.96 30.64
CA THR A 485 5.79 -14.68 30.91
C THR A 485 4.54 -14.86 31.77
N THR A 486 3.83 -13.77 32.03
CA THR A 486 2.60 -13.76 32.85
C THR A 486 1.37 -13.90 31.95
N PRO A 487 0.41 -14.80 32.28
CA PRO A 487 -0.84 -14.91 31.53
C PRO A 487 -1.63 -13.60 31.49
N GLY A 488 -2.26 -13.32 30.35
CA GLY A 488 -3.08 -12.13 30.16
C GLY A 488 -2.31 -10.82 30.01
N VAL A 489 -1.00 -10.83 30.11
CA VAL A 489 -0.15 -9.66 29.92
C VAL A 489 0.39 -9.63 28.48
N GLU A 490 0.21 -8.50 27.83
CA GLU A 490 0.74 -8.26 26.48
C GLU A 490 2.26 -8.48 26.41
N LEU A 491 2.71 -9.10 25.33
CA LEU A 491 4.13 -9.29 25.02
C LEU A 491 4.53 -8.40 23.86
N ILE A 492 5.51 -7.55 24.10
CA ILE A 492 6.09 -6.65 23.10
C ILE A 492 7.57 -6.95 22.97
N SER A 493 8.01 -7.24 21.74
CA SER A 493 9.45 -7.34 21.45
C SER A 493 10.07 -5.93 21.45
N PRO A 494 11.35 -5.81 21.83
CA PRO A 494 12.05 -4.54 21.78
C PRO A 494 12.07 -3.95 20.37
N PRO A 495 12.11 -2.62 20.22
CA PRO A 495 12.34 -1.97 18.94
C PRO A 495 13.68 -2.41 18.31
N PRO A 496 13.84 -2.30 16.96
CA PRO A 496 15.02 -2.78 16.25
C PRO A 496 16.37 -2.32 16.82
N HIS A 497 16.46 -1.10 17.32
CA HIS A 497 17.71 -0.58 17.90
C HIS A 497 18.10 -1.20 19.25
N HIS A 498 17.21 -1.96 19.88
CA HIS A 498 17.48 -2.74 21.07
C HIS A 498 17.75 -4.23 20.80
N ASP A 499 17.57 -4.66 19.57
CA ASP A 499 17.67 -6.08 19.19
C ASP A 499 19.10 -6.62 19.14
N ILE A 500 20.08 -5.76 19.18
CA ILE A 500 21.49 -6.12 18.98
C ILE A 500 22.20 -6.50 20.28
N TYR A 501 21.58 -6.29 21.43
CA TYR A 501 22.23 -6.42 22.74
C TYR A 501 21.77 -7.58 23.61
#